data_6588b97d8c1c88235bc620bb256f49c6
#
_entry.id   6588b97d8c1c88235bc620bb256f49c6
#
_cell.length_a   1.000
_cell.length_b   1.000
_cell.length_c   1.000
_cell.angle_alpha   90.00
_cell.angle_beta   90.00
_cell.angle_gamma   90.00
#
_symmetry.space_group_name_H-M   'P 1'
#
loop_
_entity.id
_entity.type
_entity.pdbx_description
1 polymer ?
#
loop_
_entity_poly.entity_id
_entity_poly.type
_entity_poly.pdbx_seq_one_letter_code
_entity_poly.pdbx_strand_id
1 'polypeptide(L)'
;MRIRVFGTKGSMEWIQNEPGYLRLNPSKGAVKILERGFHDTKVSKNFSRIKYGHPEGYLDAFSNIYKEFAESLLSNRSKKNFYPNEYEGLETAKFINACKISSKNKSWVKIW
;
A
#
# COMPACT_ATOMS: atom_id res chain seq x y z
N MET A 1 -10.91 1.07 7.24
CA MET A 1 -10.02 -0.02 6.73
C MET A 1 -8.84 -0.20 7.68
N ARG A 2 -8.34 -1.43 7.83
CA ARG A 2 -7.14 -1.76 8.61
C ARG A 2 -6.28 -2.70 7.77
N ILE A 3 -4.99 -2.42 7.66
CA ILE A 3 -4.03 -3.25 6.95
C ILE A 3 -3.00 -3.75 7.96
N ARG A 4 -2.77 -5.05 8.00
CA ARG A 4 -1.74 -5.69 8.81
C ARG A 4 -0.88 -6.59 7.95
N VAL A 5 0.43 -6.48 8.12
CA VAL A 5 1.41 -7.32 7.43
C VAL A 5 2.26 -8.01 8.48
N PHE A 6 2.39 -9.33 8.37
CA PHE A 6 3.18 -10.16 9.27
C PHE A 6 4.35 -10.78 8.52
N GLY A 7 5.51 -10.71 9.13
CA GLY A 7 6.74 -11.30 8.60
C GLY A 7 7.59 -11.92 9.70
N THR A 8 8.65 -12.59 9.31
CA THR A 8 9.56 -13.28 10.26
C THR A 8 10.32 -12.31 11.18
N LYS A 9 10.45 -11.06 10.81
CA LYS A 9 11.15 -10.03 11.59
C LYS A 9 10.22 -9.13 12.39
N GLY A 10 8.90 -9.33 12.29
CA GLY A 10 7.90 -8.54 13.00
C GLY A 10 6.64 -8.32 12.17
N SER A 11 5.81 -7.40 12.62
CA SER A 11 4.57 -7.02 11.94
C SER A 11 4.42 -5.51 11.88
N MET A 12 3.59 -5.06 10.95
CA MET A 12 3.17 -3.67 10.86
C MET A 12 1.66 -3.56 10.73
N GLU A 13 1.13 -2.46 11.23
CA GLU A 13 -0.30 -2.16 11.19
C GLU A 13 -0.54 -0.71 10.84
N TRP A 14 -1.45 -0.50 9.89
CA TRP A 14 -1.96 0.81 9.53
C TRP A 14 -3.49 0.83 9.63
N ILE A 15 -4.04 1.94 10.12
CA ILE A 15 -5.48 2.12 10.31
C ILE A 15 -5.91 3.40 9.61
N GLN A 16 -6.96 3.31 8.80
CA GLN A 16 -7.47 4.43 7.99
C GLN A 16 -7.96 5.62 8.85
N ASN A 17 -8.42 5.38 10.06
CA ASN A 17 -8.88 6.45 10.96
C ASN A 17 -7.73 7.32 11.48
N GLU A 18 -6.52 6.79 11.44
CA GLU A 18 -5.29 7.46 11.87
C GLU A 18 -4.22 7.34 10.76
N PRO A 19 -4.48 7.90 9.56
CA PRO A 19 -3.69 7.61 8.36
C PRO A 19 -2.24 8.06 8.44
N GLY A 20 -1.93 9.01 9.32
CA GLY A 20 -0.58 9.53 9.53
C GLY A 20 0.35 8.62 10.34
N TYR A 21 -0.16 7.51 10.90
CA TYR A 21 0.61 6.64 11.79
C TYR A 21 0.74 5.23 11.25
N LEU A 22 1.95 4.67 11.41
CA LEU A 22 2.23 3.26 11.14
C LEU A 22 2.78 2.62 12.41
N ARG A 23 2.09 1.62 12.94
CA ARG A 23 2.56 0.82 14.06
C ARG A 23 3.49 -0.28 13.57
N LEU A 24 4.70 -0.31 14.09
CA LEU A 24 5.71 -1.33 13.80
C LEU A 24 5.96 -2.16 15.07
N ASN A 25 5.76 -3.46 14.98
CA ASN A 25 6.00 -4.41 16.05
C ASN A 25 7.15 -5.33 15.63
N PRO A 26 8.41 -5.00 15.96
CA PRO A 26 9.53 -5.87 15.64
C PRO A 26 9.47 -7.17 16.47
N SER A 27 10.02 -8.26 15.95
CA SER A 27 10.11 -9.54 16.67
C SER A 27 10.98 -9.46 17.93
N LYS A 28 11.87 -8.48 17.98
CA LYS A 28 12.70 -8.15 19.14
C LYS A 28 12.76 -6.64 19.33
N GLY A 29 12.59 -6.20 20.56
CA GLY A 29 12.64 -4.78 20.93
C GLY A 29 11.25 -4.15 21.12
N ALA A 30 11.23 -2.85 21.31
CA ALA A 30 10.02 -2.11 21.61
C ALA A 30 9.15 -1.88 20.37
N VAL A 31 7.84 -1.82 20.59
CA VAL A 31 6.88 -1.34 19.59
C VAL A 31 7.18 0.12 19.26
N LYS A 32 7.13 0.46 17.97
CA LYS A 32 7.35 1.82 17.48
C LYS A 32 6.10 2.30 16.76
N ILE A 33 5.75 3.56 16.99
CA ILE A 33 4.77 4.28 16.19
C ILE A 33 5.56 5.23 15.30
N LEU A 34 5.49 4.99 14.00
CA LEU A 34 6.13 5.83 13.00
C LEU A 34 5.11 6.84 12.52
N GLU A 35 5.46 8.10 12.59
CA GLU A 35 4.62 9.18 12.15
C GLU A 35 5.09 9.68 10.78
N ARG A 36 4.14 9.94 9.90
CA ARG A 36 4.38 10.48 8.56
C ARG A 36 5.13 11.82 8.65
N GLY A 37 6.12 12.00 7.81
CA GLY A 37 6.96 13.20 7.77
C GLY A 37 8.15 13.17 8.73
N PHE A 38 8.08 12.40 9.81
CA PHE A 38 9.22 12.20 10.74
C PHE A 38 10.10 11.01 10.35
N HIS A 39 9.46 9.93 9.88
CA HIS A 39 10.10 8.65 9.60
C HIS A 39 9.97 8.26 8.12
N ASP A 40 9.92 9.26 7.25
CA ASP A 40 9.72 9.02 5.83
C ASP A 40 10.87 8.24 5.20
N THR A 41 10.51 7.24 4.44
CA THR A 41 11.41 6.57 3.50
C THR A 41 11.51 7.37 2.20
N LYS A 42 12.46 7.01 1.33
CA LYS A 42 12.52 7.61 -0.03
C LYS A 42 11.21 7.44 -0.79
N VAL A 43 10.51 6.33 -0.59
CA VAL A 43 9.22 6.05 -1.24
C VAL A 43 8.14 6.95 -0.66
N SER A 44 7.97 7.00 0.67
CA SER A 44 6.91 7.79 1.30
C SER A 44 7.03 9.29 1.01
N LYS A 45 8.26 9.82 0.92
CA LYS A 45 8.49 11.23 0.54
C LYS A 45 7.93 11.60 -0.83
N ASN A 46 7.94 10.67 -1.78
CA ASN A 46 7.39 10.93 -3.12
C ASN A 46 5.87 11.08 -3.11
N PHE A 47 5.20 10.52 -2.12
CA PHE A 47 3.74 10.51 -1.99
C PHE A 47 3.22 11.49 -0.94
N SER A 48 4.08 12.06 -0.10
CA SER A 48 3.71 13.11 0.85
C SER A 48 3.78 14.48 0.19
N ARG A 49 2.70 15.23 0.28
CA ARG A 49 2.55 16.57 -0.35
C ARG A 49 2.63 17.70 0.66
N ILE A 50 2.17 17.43 1.88
CA ILE A 50 2.06 18.41 2.93
C ILE A 50 3.09 18.13 4.00
N LYS A 51 3.56 19.19 4.64
CA LYS A 51 4.53 19.07 5.75
C LYS A 51 3.96 18.26 6.90
N TYR A 52 4.86 17.67 7.67
CA TYR A 52 4.55 17.04 8.94
C TYR A 52 3.60 17.88 9.80
N GLY A 53 2.72 17.20 10.56
CA GLY A 53 1.74 17.85 11.42
C GLY A 53 0.45 18.30 10.71
N HIS A 54 0.36 18.15 9.39
CA HIS A 54 -0.85 18.46 8.63
C HIS A 54 -1.53 17.17 8.14
N PRO A 55 -2.85 17.09 8.16
CA PRO A 55 -3.56 15.91 7.68
C PRO A 55 -3.41 15.76 6.17
N GLU A 56 -3.05 14.57 5.74
CA GLU A 56 -3.07 14.11 4.35
C GLU A 56 -3.95 12.87 4.28
N GLY A 57 -4.78 12.74 3.27
CA GLY A 57 -5.77 11.69 3.28
C GLY A 57 -6.16 11.14 1.91
N TYR A 58 -7.42 10.77 1.82
CA TYR A 58 -7.99 10.02 0.70
C TYR A 58 -7.84 10.72 -0.65
N LEU A 59 -8.11 12.02 -0.72
CA LEU A 59 -7.98 12.80 -1.95
C LEU A 59 -6.53 12.90 -2.44
N ASP A 60 -5.60 13.04 -1.50
CA ASP A 60 -4.17 13.08 -1.81
C ASP A 60 -3.67 11.74 -2.35
N ALA A 61 -4.17 10.63 -1.81
CA ALA A 61 -3.86 9.30 -2.30
C ALA A 61 -4.30 9.11 -3.76
N PHE A 62 -5.52 9.51 -4.10
CA PHE A 62 -5.99 9.49 -5.50
C PHE A 62 -5.19 10.41 -6.40
N SER A 63 -4.89 11.62 -5.94
CA SER A 63 -4.07 12.55 -6.70
C SER A 63 -2.68 11.99 -7.01
N ASN A 64 -2.10 11.17 -6.14
CA ASN A 64 -0.83 10.51 -6.39
C ASN A 64 -0.93 9.49 -7.54
N ILE A 65 -2.03 8.74 -7.63
CA ILE A 65 -2.26 7.79 -8.73
C ILE A 65 -2.30 8.54 -10.07
N TYR A 66 -3.08 9.63 -10.15
CA TYR A 66 -3.16 10.43 -11.38
C TYR A 66 -1.83 11.09 -11.74
N LYS A 67 -1.08 11.56 -10.75
CA LYS A 67 0.26 12.11 -10.97
C LYS A 67 1.20 11.08 -11.58
N GLU A 68 1.29 9.89 -11.00
CA GLU A 68 2.14 8.81 -11.50
C GLU A 68 1.76 8.41 -12.93
N PHE A 69 0.45 8.32 -13.21
CA PHE A 69 -0.04 8.03 -14.56
C PHE A 69 0.36 9.12 -15.55
N ALA A 70 0.14 10.39 -15.22
CA ALA A 70 0.53 11.51 -16.07
C ALA A 70 2.05 11.56 -16.31
N GLU A 71 2.86 11.37 -15.29
CA GLU A 71 4.31 11.30 -15.41
C GLU A 71 4.76 10.15 -16.31
N SER A 72 4.08 9.01 -16.29
CA SER A 72 4.39 7.87 -17.16
C SER A 72 4.12 8.18 -18.64
N LEU A 73 3.06 8.92 -18.93
CA LEU A 73 2.75 9.35 -20.31
C LEU A 73 3.73 10.39 -20.85
N LEU A 74 4.20 11.29 -19.98
CA LEU A 74 5.11 12.36 -20.36
C LEU A 74 6.58 11.93 -20.43
N SER A 75 6.95 10.93 -19.68
CA SER A 75 8.30 10.40 -19.65
C SER A 75 8.43 9.21 -20.59
N ASN A 76 9.18 9.37 -21.69
CA ASN A 76 9.61 8.25 -22.55
C ASN A 76 10.55 7.26 -21.84
N ARG A 77 10.59 7.27 -20.51
CA ARG A 77 11.46 6.40 -19.71
C ARG A 77 10.64 5.33 -19.05
N SER A 78 11.08 4.08 -19.23
CA SER A 78 10.68 2.91 -18.44
C SER A 78 11.06 3.09 -16.95
N LYS A 79 10.44 4.06 -16.28
CA LYS A 79 10.47 4.14 -14.81
C LYS A 79 9.54 3.07 -14.27
N LYS A 80 9.95 2.40 -13.20
CA LYS A 80 9.08 1.50 -12.45
C LYS A 80 7.87 2.30 -12.00
N ASN A 81 6.73 2.05 -12.61
CA ASN A 81 5.48 2.71 -12.28
C ASN A 81 5.02 2.24 -10.90
N PHE A 82 4.50 3.16 -10.10
CA PHE A 82 3.92 2.85 -8.78
C PHE A 82 2.40 2.65 -8.85
N TYR A 83 1.78 2.84 -10.02
CA TYR A 83 0.38 2.50 -10.25
C TYR A 83 0.25 1.09 -10.85
N PRO A 84 -0.83 0.37 -10.53
CA PRO A 84 -1.07 -0.96 -11.06
C PRO A 84 -1.22 -0.96 -12.58
N ASN A 85 -0.61 -1.92 -13.24
CA ASN A 85 -0.78 -2.16 -14.67
C ASN A 85 -1.85 -3.23 -14.94
N GLU A 86 -2.08 -3.54 -16.21
CA GLU A 86 -3.08 -4.52 -16.64
C GLU A 86 -2.81 -5.94 -16.11
N TYR A 87 -1.56 -6.32 -15.92
CA TYR A 87 -1.21 -7.63 -15.36
C TYR A 87 -1.58 -7.72 -13.89
N GLU A 88 -1.30 -6.67 -13.10
CA GLU A 88 -1.67 -6.61 -11.69
C GLU A 88 -3.19 -6.53 -11.52
N GLY A 89 -3.88 -5.88 -12.45
CA GLY A 89 -5.34 -5.90 -12.53
C GLY A 89 -5.89 -7.31 -12.79
N LEU A 90 -5.28 -8.05 -13.71
CA LEU A 90 -5.64 -9.44 -14.01
C LEU A 90 -5.40 -10.36 -12.80
N GLU A 91 -4.24 -10.22 -12.13
CA GLU A 91 -3.93 -11.01 -10.92
C GLU A 91 -4.95 -10.75 -9.80
N THR A 92 -5.37 -9.51 -9.63
CA THR A 92 -6.42 -9.14 -8.67
C THR A 92 -7.75 -9.82 -9.03
N ALA A 93 -8.15 -9.82 -10.30
CA ALA A 93 -9.37 -10.48 -10.76
C ALA A 93 -9.31 -12.01 -10.56
N LYS A 94 -8.16 -12.63 -10.85
CA LYS A 94 -7.93 -14.06 -10.59
C LYS A 94 -8.06 -14.38 -9.09
N PHE A 95 -7.46 -13.55 -8.23
CA PHE A 95 -7.57 -13.72 -6.77
C PHE A 95 -9.04 -13.67 -6.31
N ILE A 96 -9.80 -12.67 -6.75
CA ILE A 96 -11.23 -12.54 -6.40
C ILE A 96 -12.02 -13.76 -6.87
N ASN A 97 -11.76 -14.25 -8.09
CA ASN A 97 -12.43 -15.44 -8.61
C ASN A 97 -12.05 -16.70 -7.80
N ALA A 98 -10.77 -16.87 -7.46
CA ALA A 98 -10.31 -17.97 -6.62
C ALA A 98 -10.98 -17.94 -5.25
N CYS A 99 -11.17 -16.77 -4.64
CA CYS A 99 -11.89 -16.61 -3.39
C CYS A 99 -13.35 -17.09 -3.49
N LYS A 100 -14.05 -16.74 -4.59
CA LYS A 100 -15.42 -17.20 -4.85
C LYS A 100 -15.50 -18.73 -4.96
N ILE A 101 -14.59 -19.33 -5.73
CA ILE A 101 -14.53 -20.79 -5.92
C ILE A 101 -14.21 -21.48 -4.57
N SER A 102 -13.21 -20.99 -3.84
CA SER A 102 -12.82 -21.49 -2.54
C SER A 102 -13.99 -21.48 -1.55
N SER A 103 -14.71 -20.36 -1.48
CA SER A 103 -15.89 -20.21 -0.63
C SER A 103 -17.00 -21.18 -0.99
N LYS A 104 -17.28 -21.35 -2.28
CA LYS A 104 -18.31 -22.29 -2.79
C LYS A 104 -17.96 -23.75 -2.48
N ASN A 105 -16.71 -24.12 -2.76
CA ASN A 105 -16.23 -25.50 -2.63
C ASN A 105 -15.75 -25.85 -1.22
N LYS A 106 -15.61 -24.86 -0.32
CA LYS A 106 -15.04 -24.99 1.04
C LYS A 106 -13.67 -25.66 1.02
N SER A 107 -12.86 -25.34 0.02
CA SER A 107 -11.53 -25.92 -0.21
C SER A 107 -10.52 -24.87 -0.63
N TRP A 108 -9.24 -25.17 -0.45
CA TRP A 108 -8.16 -24.33 -0.98
C TRP A 108 -8.16 -24.35 -2.50
N VAL A 109 -7.99 -23.19 -3.11
CA VAL A 109 -7.91 -22.98 -4.57
C VAL A 109 -6.59 -22.31 -4.88
N LYS A 110 -5.90 -22.83 -5.89
CA LYS A 110 -4.65 -22.26 -6.37
C LYS A 110 -4.94 -21.09 -7.30
N ILE A 111 -4.20 -20.00 -7.11
CA ILE A 111 -4.30 -18.80 -7.97
C ILE A 111 -3.24 -18.93 -9.07
N TRP A 112 -3.66 -18.84 -10.34
CA TRP A 112 -2.80 -18.92 -11.54
C TRP A 112 -2.97 -17.69 -12.41
#